data_db62c015c66074509592b1902103354d
#
_entry.id   db62c015c66074509592b1902103354d
#
_cell.length_a   1.000
_cell.length_b   1.000
_cell.length_c   1.000
_cell.angle_alpha   90.00
_cell.angle_beta   90.00
_cell.angle_gamma   90.00
#
_symmetry.space_group_name_H-M   'P 1'
#
loop_
_entity.id
_entity.type
_entity.pdbx_description
1 polymer ?
#
loop_
_entity_poly.entity_id
_entity_poly.type
_entity_poly.pdbx_seq_one_letter_code
_entity_poly.pdbx_strand_id
1 'polypeptide(L)'
;MRLKLLSALSAITVAFAGAATAQEIDWKQVDTALGKTAAVSGEIHRYGFPRTDLNVTLDGVTIKPTLALGGWVAFVPMHGNAMVMGDLVLLETEINPVMKKLFEAGLNVTAVHNHLLRASPATFYMHVGGQGDPVKIATAIRTALAESKTPFNPPPASPPPQPAIDLDTAQLDKIIGVKGNPNGGVYAFAVPRRDPVTEMGMALPPGPTGVATAINFQPTGNGKAAVTGDFVVTGEEVNPMMRALRANGIDVTAIHSHMLDEQPRLFFVHFWANDDAIKLAKGLREAIDKTAAKS
;
A
#
# COMPACT_ATOMS: atom_id res chain seq x y z
N MET A 1 79.11 4.44 39.47
CA MET A 1 77.68 4.34 39.67
C MET A 1 77.01 4.35 38.26
N ARG A 2 76.58 3.15 37.76
CA ARG A 2 76.08 2.95 36.41
C ARG A 2 74.53 2.85 36.51
N LEU A 3 73.86 3.82 35.98
CA LEU A 3 72.39 3.88 35.90
C LEU A 3 71.87 2.99 34.74
N LYS A 4 71.08 1.96 35.04
CA LYS A 4 70.44 1.11 34.04
C LYS A 4 69.08 1.73 33.73
N LEU A 5 68.87 2.21 32.48
CA LEU A 5 67.53 2.56 31.93
C LEU A 5 66.80 1.27 31.60
N LEU A 6 65.65 1.05 32.22
CA LEU A 6 64.67 0.04 31.76
C LEU A 6 63.71 0.74 30.79
N SER A 7 63.74 0.29 29.54
CA SER A 7 62.73 0.67 28.52
C SER A 7 61.53 -0.25 28.64
N ALA A 8 60.36 0.31 29.03
CA ALA A 8 59.11 -0.41 29.02
C ALA A 8 58.49 -0.31 27.62
N LEU A 9 58.33 -1.44 26.94
CA LEU A 9 57.68 -1.55 25.64
C LEU A 9 56.18 -1.76 25.91
N SER A 10 55.35 -0.70 25.69
CA SER A 10 53.89 -0.83 25.74
C SER A 10 53.38 -1.42 24.43
N ALA A 11 52.85 -2.62 24.47
CA ALA A 11 52.17 -3.24 23.33
C ALA A 11 50.76 -2.62 23.20
N ILE A 12 50.53 -1.89 22.12
CA ILE A 12 49.20 -1.38 21.76
C ILE A 12 48.44 -2.51 21.06
N THR A 13 47.48 -3.12 21.75
CA THR A 13 46.54 -4.08 21.14
C THR A 13 45.50 -3.31 20.38
N VAL A 14 45.58 -3.29 19.05
CA VAL A 14 44.53 -2.78 18.17
C VAL A 14 43.43 -3.83 18.07
N ALA A 15 42.33 -3.62 18.76
CA ALA A 15 41.13 -4.43 18.59
C ALA A 15 40.48 -4.07 17.24
N PHE A 16 40.57 -4.96 16.28
CA PHE A 16 39.75 -4.90 15.07
C PHE A 16 38.30 -5.19 15.48
N ALA A 17 37.46 -4.14 15.58
CA ALA A 17 36.03 -4.32 15.58
C ALA A 17 35.64 -4.86 14.20
N GLY A 18 35.37 -6.16 14.12
CA GLY A 18 34.81 -6.75 12.92
C GLY A 18 33.49 -6.04 12.58
N ALA A 19 33.42 -5.43 11.40
CA ALA A 19 32.16 -4.96 10.88
C ALA A 19 31.22 -6.17 10.79
N ALA A 20 30.17 -6.21 11.62
CA ALA A 20 29.11 -7.19 11.48
C ALA A 20 28.48 -6.92 10.10
N THR A 21 28.70 -7.81 9.16
CA THR A 21 27.96 -7.80 7.88
C THR A 21 26.50 -7.96 8.23
N ALA A 22 25.67 -6.97 7.86
CA ALA A 22 24.22 -7.09 8.01
C ALA A 22 23.79 -8.39 7.32
N GLN A 23 23.11 -9.26 8.07
CA GLN A 23 22.65 -10.54 7.54
C GLN A 23 21.64 -10.24 6.43
N GLU A 24 21.84 -10.79 5.25
CA GLU A 24 20.91 -10.66 4.13
C GLU A 24 19.59 -11.36 4.47
N ILE A 25 18.45 -10.73 4.13
CA ILE A 25 17.13 -11.30 4.39
C ILE A 25 16.90 -12.50 3.47
N ASP A 26 16.56 -13.65 4.04
CA ASP A 26 16.12 -14.83 3.28
C ASP A 26 14.62 -14.69 2.92
N TRP A 27 14.36 -14.04 1.80
CA TRP A 27 13.00 -13.80 1.29
C TRP A 27 12.22 -15.09 1.02
N LYS A 28 12.90 -16.21 0.76
CA LYS A 28 12.26 -17.50 0.58
C LYS A 28 11.62 -18.03 1.87
N GLN A 29 12.25 -17.76 3.01
CA GLN A 29 11.65 -18.07 4.30
C GLN A 29 10.47 -17.16 4.60
N VAL A 30 10.51 -15.87 4.21
CA VAL A 30 9.39 -14.94 4.33
C VAL A 30 8.21 -15.41 3.48
N ASP A 31 8.45 -15.77 2.21
CA ASP A 31 7.43 -16.34 1.31
C ASP A 31 6.77 -17.59 1.92
N THR A 32 7.58 -18.48 2.48
CA THR A 32 7.10 -19.72 3.11
C THR A 32 6.26 -19.43 4.35
N ALA A 33 6.74 -18.55 5.23
CA ALA A 33 6.04 -18.18 6.47
C ALA A 33 4.69 -17.52 6.18
N LEU A 34 4.63 -16.66 5.17
CA LEU A 34 3.40 -15.98 4.76
C LEU A 34 2.49 -16.89 3.91
N GLY A 35 3.06 -17.93 3.26
CA GLY A 35 2.35 -18.81 2.34
C GLY A 35 2.00 -18.13 1.00
N LYS A 36 2.83 -17.18 0.56
CA LYS A 36 2.64 -16.38 -0.65
C LYS A 36 4.01 -16.06 -1.27
N THR A 37 4.04 -15.80 -2.56
CA THR A 37 5.21 -15.26 -3.25
C THR A 37 5.06 -13.76 -3.45
N ALA A 38 6.10 -13.01 -3.19
CA ALA A 38 6.11 -11.56 -3.33
C ALA A 38 6.12 -11.12 -4.81
N ALA A 39 5.44 -10.01 -5.09
CA ALA A 39 5.78 -9.14 -6.21
C ALA A 39 6.93 -8.22 -5.78
N VAL A 40 8.06 -8.29 -6.48
CA VAL A 40 9.28 -7.56 -6.13
C VAL A 40 9.39 -6.29 -6.98
N SER A 41 9.62 -5.16 -6.33
CA SER A 41 9.86 -3.86 -6.98
C SER A 41 11.05 -3.17 -6.32
N GLY A 42 12.20 -3.16 -6.99
CA GLY A 42 13.47 -2.81 -6.35
C GLY A 42 13.76 -3.77 -5.21
N GLU A 43 13.98 -3.23 -4.01
CA GLU A 43 14.19 -4.03 -2.79
C GLU A 43 12.89 -4.34 -2.03
N ILE A 44 11.73 -3.82 -2.48
CA ILE A 44 10.45 -3.99 -1.78
C ILE A 44 9.79 -5.31 -2.19
N HIS A 45 9.44 -6.11 -1.19
CA HIS A 45 8.68 -7.34 -1.35
C HIS A 45 7.22 -7.12 -0.94
N ARG A 46 6.30 -7.14 -1.92
CA ARG A 46 4.88 -6.87 -1.70
C ARG A 46 4.06 -8.14 -1.92
N TYR A 47 3.20 -8.46 -0.95
CA TYR A 47 2.31 -9.61 -0.95
C TYR A 47 0.86 -9.16 -1.03
N GLY A 48 0.10 -9.72 -1.98
CA GLY A 48 -1.30 -9.39 -2.19
C GLY A 48 -2.26 -10.40 -1.57
N PHE A 49 -3.35 -9.91 -1.00
CA PHE A 49 -4.42 -10.69 -0.38
C PHE A 49 -5.78 -10.24 -0.92
N PRO A 50 -6.07 -10.45 -2.22
CA PRO A 50 -7.34 -10.06 -2.79
C PRO A 50 -8.48 -10.88 -2.18
N ARG A 51 -9.55 -10.21 -1.75
CA ARG A 51 -10.77 -10.82 -1.20
C ARG A 51 -11.67 -11.35 -2.32
N THR A 52 -11.18 -12.40 -2.99
CA THR A 52 -11.92 -13.10 -4.06
C THR A 52 -13.07 -13.96 -3.52
N ASP A 53 -13.15 -14.10 -2.21
CA ASP A 53 -14.26 -14.75 -1.47
C ASP A 53 -15.48 -13.83 -1.31
N LEU A 54 -15.34 -12.52 -1.53
CA LEU A 54 -16.41 -11.54 -1.37
C LEU A 54 -17.05 -11.18 -2.72
N ASN A 55 -18.37 -11.04 -2.70
CA ASN A 55 -19.15 -10.46 -3.78
C ASN A 55 -19.73 -9.13 -3.31
N VAL A 56 -18.95 -8.05 -3.46
CA VAL A 56 -19.31 -6.71 -2.97
C VAL A 56 -20.00 -5.94 -4.09
N THR A 57 -21.11 -5.29 -3.75
CA THR A 57 -21.83 -4.38 -4.67
C THR A 57 -21.89 -2.98 -4.07
N LEU A 58 -21.81 -1.96 -4.92
CA LEU A 58 -21.96 -0.57 -4.55
C LEU A 58 -22.69 0.17 -5.67
N ASP A 59 -23.80 0.82 -5.32
CA ASP A 59 -24.65 1.59 -6.26
C ASP A 59 -24.99 0.79 -7.56
N GLY A 60 -25.27 -0.52 -7.42
CA GLY A 60 -25.58 -1.42 -8.54
C GLY A 60 -24.36 -1.97 -9.29
N VAL A 61 -23.15 -1.58 -8.94
CA VAL A 61 -21.90 -2.08 -9.54
C VAL A 61 -21.32 -3.21 -8.70
N THR A 62 -21.02 -4.35 -9.31
CA THR A 62 -20.21 -5.42 -8.68
C THR A 62 -18.74 -4.99 -8.70
N ILE A 63 -18.15 -4.88 -7.52
CA ILE A 63 -16.77 -4.42 -7.32
C ILE A 63 -15.80 -5.56 -7.62
N LYS A 64 -14.91 -5.36 -8.59
CA LYS A 64 -13.82 -6.30 -8.85
C LYS A 64 -12.80 -6.25 -7.70
N PRO A 65 -12.20 -7.38 -7.32
CA PRO A 65 -11.16 -7.38 -6.29
C PRO A 65 -10.03 -6.38 -6.56
N THR A 66 -9.64 -6.22 -7.82
CA THR A 66 -8.60 -5.28 -8.27
C THR A 66 -9.02 -3.80 -8.24
N LEU A 67 -10.32 -3.51 -8.11
CA LEU A 67 -10.80 -2.14 -7.98
C LEU A 67 -10.56 -1.61 -6.56
N ALA A 68 -11.03 -2.37 -5.54
CA ALA A 68 -10.99 -1.91 -4.16
C ALA A 68 -10.83 -3.02 -3.10
N LEU A 69 -10.81 -4.31 -3.45
CA LEU A 69 -10.79 -5.41 -2.46
C LEU A 69 -9.43 -6.12 -2.38
N GLY A 70 -8.36 -5.42 -2.72
CA GLY A 70 -7.01 -5.94 -2.78
C GLY A 70 -6.21 -5.63 -1.53
N GLY A 71 -6.36 -6.39 -0.46
CA GLY A 71 -5.46 -6.28 0.71
C GLY A 71 -4.00 -6.56 0.33
N TRP A 72 -3.07 -5.98 1.07
CA TRP A 72 -1.64 -6.16 0.80
C TRP A 72 -0.77 -5.84 2.01
N VAL A 73 0.46 -6.38 2.01
CA VAL A 73 1.55 -5.93 2.87
C VAL A 73 2.83 -5.78 2.05
N ALA A 74 3.65 -4.80 2.38
CA ALA A 74 4.96 -4.55 1.77
C ALA A 74 6.05 -4.58 2.85
N PHE A 75 7.12 -5.30 2.56
CA PHE A 75 8.31 -5.36 3.39
C PHE A 75 9.39 -4.48 2.77
N VAL A 76 9.89 -3.53 3.55
CA VAL A 76 10.99 -2.62 3.22
C VAL A 76 12.22 -3.08 4.00
N PRO A 77 13.32 -3.51 3.36
CA PRO A 77 14.53 -4.00 4.04
C PRO A 77 15.16 -2.94 4.94
N MET A 78 15.65 -3.37 6.12
CA MET A 78 16.32 -2.53 7.13
C MET A 78 17.49 -3.30 7.77
N HIS A 79 18.68 -3.32 7.18
CA HIS A 79 19.89 -3.90 7.80
C HIS A 79 19.65 -5.29 8.45
N GLY A 80 19.13 -6.25 7.69
CA GLY A 80 18.83 -7.61 8.16
C GLY A 80 17.46 -7.78 8.83
N ASN A 81 16.78 -6.69 9.14
CA ASN A 81 15.36 -6.63 9.51
C ASN A 81 14.51 -6.09 8.35
N ALA A 82 13.22 -5.94 8.59
CA ALA A 82 12.32 -5.25 7.68
C ALA A 82 11.35 -4.34 8.45
N MET A 83 11.00 -3.23 7.83
CA MET A 83 9.76 -2.53 8.13
C MET A 83 8.65 -3.17 7.31
N VAL A 84 7.49 -3.34 7.91
CA VAL A 84 6.27 -3.75 7.21
C VAL A 84 5.23 -2.64 7.28
N MET A 85 4.51 -2.47 6.19
CA MET A 85 3.32 -1.64 6.10
C MET A 85 2.30 -2.36 5.22
N GLY A 86 1.02 -2.06 5.40
CA GLY A 86 0.00 -2.73 4.61
C GLY A 86 -1.39 -2.20 4.83
N ASP A 87 -2.31 -2.73 4.04
CA ASP A 87 -3.73 -2.43 4.08
C ASP A 87 -4.50 -3.74 3.92
N LEU A 88 -5.22 -4.15 4.95
CA LEU A 88 -5.96 -5.41 5.00
C LEU A 88 -7.45 -5.14 4.76
N VAL A 89 -8.07 -5.89 3.86
CA VAL A 89 -9.51 -5.80 3.58
C VAL A 89 -10.26 -6.80 4.43
N LEU A 90 -11.16 -6.32 5.29
CA LEU A 90 -11.85 -7.11 6.30
C LEU A 90 -13.37 -6.85 6.27
N LEU A 91 -14.13 -7.84 6.71
CA LEU A 91 -15.52 -7.63 7.13
C LEU A 91 -15.54 -7.10 8.58
N GLU A 92 -16.65 -6.47 8.98
CA GLU A 92 -16.82 -5.91 10.32
C GLU A 92 -16.48 -6.92 11.42
N THR A 93 -16.94 -8.16 11.27
CA THR A 93 -16.71 -9.25 12.24
C THR A 93 -15.26 -9.72 12.30
N GLU A 94 -14.44 -9.41 11.30
CA GLU A 94 -13.04 -9.83 11.20
C GLU A 94 -12.07 -8.78 11.81
N ILE A 95 -12.51 -7.53 12.00
CA ILE A 95 -11.66 -6.40 12.42
C ILE A 95 -10.97 -6.69 13.76
N ASN A 96 -11.75 -6.90 14.81
CA ASN A 96 -11.20 -7.06 16.16
C ASN A 96 -10.43 -8.38 16.36
N PRO A 97 -10.86 -9.53 15.82
CA PRO A 97 -10.06 -10.76 15.85
C PRO A 97 -8.68 -10.61 15.18
N VAL A 98 -8.64 -10.03 13.98
CA VAL A 98 -7.38 -9.78 13.26
C VAL A 98 -6.49 -8.80 14.02
N MET A 99 -7.05 -7.66 14.47
CA MET A 99 -6.34 -6.65 15.25
C MET A 99 -5.71 -7.24 16.53
N LYS A 100 -6.45 -8.08 17.25
CA LYS A 100 -5.96 -8.74 18.45
C LYS A 100 -4.69 -9.56 18.16
N LYS A 101 -4.68 -10.33 17.07
CA LYS A 101 -3.52 -11.14 16.68
C LYS A 101 -2.32 -10.30 16.26
N LEU A 102 -2.55 -9.17 15.59
CA LEU A 102 -1.48 -8.23 15.26
C LEU A 102 -0.83 -7.65 16.52
N PHE A 103 -1.64 -7.22 17.50
CA PHE A 103 -1.13 -6.68 18.76
C PHE A 103 -0.42 -7.74 19.62
N GLU A 104 -0.93 -8.98 19.68
CA GLU A 104 -0.26 -10.10 20.36
C GLU A 104 1.13 -10.38 19.78
N ALA A 105 1.34 -10.08 18.49
CA ALA A 105 2.62 -10.24 17.81
C ALA A 105 3.50 -8.97 17.83
N GLY A 106 3.07 -7.88 18.47
CA GLY A 106 3.79 -6.62 18.56
C GLY A 106 3.76 -5.77 17.28
N LEU A 107 2.80 -6.03 16.37
CA LEU A 107 2.55 -5.18 15.21
C LEU A 107 1.56 -4.08 15.56
N ASN A 108 1.64 -2.96 14.85
CA ASN A 108 0.78 -1.79 15.04
C ASN A 108 -0.39 -1.83 14.06
N VAL A 109 -1.52 -1.26 14.48
CA VAL A 109 -2.62 -0.86 13.62
C VAL A 109 -2.64 0.67 13.59
N THR A 110 -2.57 1.25 12.40
CA THR A 110 -2.42 2.70 12.21
C THR A 110 -3.69 3.37 11.71
N ALA A 111 -4.64 2.60 11.15
CA ALA A 111 -5.98 3.06 10.81
C ALA A 111 -6.96 1.89 10.68
N VAL A 112 -8.25 2.17 10.89
CA VAL A 112 -9.38 1.34 10.47
C VAL A 112 -10.42 2.28 9.86
N HIS A 113 -10.78 2.05 8.61
CA HIS A 113 -11.63 2.96 7.84
C HIS A 113 -12.38 2.25 6.70
N ASN A 114 -13.19 2.98 5.95
CA ASN A 114 -13.89 2.50 4.77
C ASN A 114 -13.25 3.08 3.51
N HIS A 115 -13.14 2.29 2.42
CA HIS A 115 -12.93 2.83 1.08
C HIS A 115 -14.26 3.15 0.39
N LEU A 116 -15.28 2.36 0.67
CA LEU A 116 -16.56 2.37 -0.02
C LEU A 116 -17.70 2.60 0.99
N LEU A 117 -18.46 3.67 0.81
CA LEU A 117 -19.72 3.89 1.54
C LEU A 117 -20.86 3.15 0.83
N ARG A 118 -21.84 2.65 1.56
CA ARG A 118 -23.01 1.95 1.03
C ARG A 118 -22.72 0.60 0.36
N ALA A 119 -21.48 0.08 0.47
CA ALA A 119 -21.13 -1.22 -0.07
C ALA A 119 -21.85 -2.36 0.67
N SER A 120 -22.21 -3.40 -0.05
CA SER A 120 -22.84 -4.60 0.55
C SER A 120 -22.15 -5.88 0.02
N PRO A 121 -21.60 -6.75 0.89
CA PRO A 121 -21.37 -6.48 2.32
C PRO A 121 -20.45 -5.27 2.54
N ALA A 122 -20.58 -4.61 3.70
CA ALA A 122 -19.69 -3.54 4.10
C ALA A 122 -18.28 -4.10 4.29
N THR A 123 -17.29 -3.43 3.68
CA THR A 123 -15.86 -3.77 3.82
C THR A 123 -15.14 -2.65 4.56
N PHE A 124 -14.18 -3.05 5.38
CA PHE A 124 -13.32 -2.18 6.16
C PHE A 124 -11.88 -2.43 5.78
N TYR A 125 -11.05 -1.43 6.01
CA TYR A 125 -9.64 -1.46 5.64
C TYR A 125 -8.82 -1.12 6.86
N MET A 126 -7.82 -1.97 7.13
CA MET A 126 -7.00 -1.87 8.33
C MET A 126 -5.55 -1.68 7.91
N HIS A 127 -5.01 -0.47 8.18
CA HIS A 127 -3.59 -0.25 7.99
C HIS A 127 -2.79 -0.86 9.14
N VAL A 128 -1.71 -1.54 8.75
CA VAL A 128 -0.81 -2.23 9.66
C VAL A 128 0.62 -1.76 9.44
N GLY A 129 1.39 -1.72 10.51
CA GLY A 129 2.79 -1.32 10.47
C GLY A 129 3.61 -2.03 11.55
N GLY A 130 4.92 -1.99 11.38
CA GLY A 130 5.85 -2.56 12.36
C GLY A 130 7.23 -2.75 11.78
N GLN A 131 8.17 -3.19 12.64
CA GLN A 131 9.54 -3.49 12.22
C GLN A 131 10.09 -4.66 13.00
N GLY A 132 11.04 -5.38 12.43
CA GLY A 132 11.74 -6.48 13.07
C GLY A 132 12.13 -7.59 12.11
N ASP A 133 12.27 -8.79 12.64
CA ASP A 133 12.57 -10.00 11.87
C ASP A 133 11.47 -10.27 10.83
N PRO A 134 11.77 -10.27 9.52
CA PRO A 134 10.77 -10.38 8.48
C PRO A 134 10.02 -11.71 8.48
N VAL A 135 10.63 -12.81 8.93
CA VAL A 135 9.98 -14.12 9.01
C VAL A 135 8.97 -14.14 10.16
N LYS A 136 9.31 -13.52 11.30
CA LYS A 136 8.37 -13.36 12.42
C LYS A 136 7.19 -12.47 12.05
N ILE A 137 7.44 -11.35 11.38
CA ILE A 137 6.40 -10.46 10.87
C ILE A 137 5.48 -11.20 9.90
N ALA A 138 6.03 -11.95 8.94
CA ALA A 138 5.27 -12.75 7.99
C ALA A 138 4.37 -13.79 8.69
N THR A 139 4.92 -14.49 9.68
CA THR A 139 4.17 -15.45 10.52
C THR A 139 3.05 -14.77 11.28
N ALA A 140 3.30 -13.60 11.86
CA ALA A 140 2.31 -12.82 12.58
C ALA A 140 1.14 -12.39 11.68
N ILE A 141 1.44 -11.86 10.50
CA ILE A 141 0.42 -11.46 9.50
C ILE A 141 -0.39 -12.68 9.05
N ARG A 142 0.27 -13.81 8.77
CA ARG A 142 -0.40 -15.06 8.41
C ARG A 142 -1.36 -15.51 9.50
N THR A 143 -0.92 -15.47 10.75
CA THR A 143 -1.72 -15.85 11.93
C THR A 143 -2.91 -14.90 12.13
N ALA A 144 -2.68 -13.59 11.97
CA ALA A 144 -3.74 -12.60 12.09
C ALA A 144 -4.81 -12.77 11.00
N LEU A 145 -4.40 -12.91 9.74
CA LEU A 145 -5.32 -13.10 8.64
C LEU A 145 -6.06 -14.45 8.68
N ALA A 146 -5.58 -15.45 9.44
CA ALA A 146 -6.33 -16.68 9.69
C ALA A 146 -7.61 -16.48 10.52
N GLU A 147 -7.74 -15.35 11.23
CA GLU A 147 -8.97 -14.92 11.91
C GLU A 147 -10.02 -14.34 10.94
N SER A 148 -9.69 -14.24 9.65
CA SER A 148 -10.57 -13.79 8.58
C SER A 148 -10.77 -14.89 7.53
N LYS A 149 -11.68 -14.65 6.57
CA LYS A 149 -11.85 -15.53 5.41
C LYS A 149 -10.96 -15.14 4.23
N THR A 150 -9.92 -14.33 4.45
CA THR A 150 -8.98 -13.91 3.41
C THR A 150 -8.35 -15.11 2.70
N PRO A 151 -8.47 -15.24 1.37
CA PRO A 151 -7.93 -16.39 0.65
C PRO A 151 -6.39 -16.38 0.63
N PHE A 152 -5.81 -17.55 0.93
CA PHE A 152 -4.37 -17.80 0.84
C PHE A 152 -4.00 -18.73 -0.31
N ASN A 153 -4.87 -18.83 -1.30
CA ASN A 153 -4.59 -19.68 -2.46
C ASN A 153 -3.26 -19.25 -3.11
N PRO A 154 -2.41 -20.23 -3.51
CA PRO A 154 -1.23 -19.91 -4.28
C PRO A 154 -1.64 -19.21 -5.59
N PRO A 155 -0.81 -18.32 -6.13
CA PRO A 155 -1.07 -17.74 -7.44
C PRO A 155 -1.20 -18.89 -8.46
N PRO A 156 -2.07 -18.75 -9.46
CA PRO A 156 -2.18 -19.73 -10.53
C PRO A 156 -0.82 -19.91 -11.22
N ALA A 157 -0.52 -21.12 -11.64
CA ALA A 157 0.75 -21.47 -12.29
C ALA A 157 1.06 -20.60 -13.53
N SER A 158 0.02 -20.06 -14.15
CA SER A 158 0.12 -19.03 -15.19
C SER A 158 -0.91 -17.93 -14.89
N PRO A 159 -0.53 -16.64 -14.96
CA PRO A 159 -1.50 -15.56 -14.82
C PRO A 159 -2.60 -15.72 -15.86
N PRO A 160 -3.88 -15.57 -15.49
CA PRO A 160 -4.95 -15.57 -16.48
C PRO A 160 -4.76 -14.42 -17.46
N PRO A 161 -5.22 -14.55 -18.72
CA PRO A 161 -5.23 -13.43 -19.66
C PRO A 161 -5.90 -12.22 -19.03
N GLN A 162 -5.28 -11.04 -19.18
CA GLN A 162 -5.89 -9.80 -18.69
C GLN A 162 -7.17 -9.52 -19.49
N PRO A 163 -8.32 -9.30 -18.83
CA PRO A 163 -9.52 -8.88 -19.53
C PRO A 163 -9.27 -7.57 -20.29
N ALA A 164 -9.86 -7.44 -21.47
CA ALA A 164 -9.80 -6.17 -22.20
C ALA A 164 -10.43 -5.04 -21.39
N ILE A 165 -9.83 -3.85 -21.46
CA ILE A 165 -10.36 -2.65 -20.84
C ILE A 165 -11.24 -1.95 -21.87
N ASP A 166 -12.56 -1.98 -21.67
CA ASP A 166 -13.54 -1.33 -22.52
C ASP A 166 -13.67 0.17 -22.18
N LEU A 167 -12.55 0.90 -22.33
CA LEU A 167 -12.42 2.36 -22.14
C LEU A 167 -11.38 2.89 -23.12
N ASP A 168 -11.46 4.17 -23.47
CA ASP A 168 -10.39 4.88 -24.19
C ASP A 168 -9.21 5.16 -23.25
N THR A 169 -8.36 4.13 -23.06
CA THR A 169 -7.22 4.22 -22.15
C THR A 169 -6.19 5.27 -22.59
N ALA A 170 -6.06 5.52 -23.90
CA ALA A 170 -5.13 6.53 -24.40
C ALA A 170 -5.59 7.94 -24.02
N GLN A 171 -6.89 8.20 -24.06
CA GLN A 171 -7.44 9.46 -23.63
C GLN A 171 -7.39 9.61 -22.09
N LEU A 172 -7.62 8.53 -21.34
CA LEU A 172 -7.43 8.53 -19.88
C LEU A 172 -5.99 8.88 -19.50
N ASP A 173 -4.98 8.24 -20.12
CA ASP A 173 -3.56 8.53 -19.90
C ASP A 173 -3.24 10.03 -20.14
N LYS A 174 -3.75 10.56 -21.26
CA LYS A 174 -3.53 11.97 -21.62
C LYS A 174 -4.13 12.93 -20.60
N ILE A 175 -5.33 12.62 -20.06
CA ILE A 175 -6.02 13.48 -19.10
C ILE A 175 -5.37 13.38 -17.72
N ILE A 176 -5.12 12.17 -17.24
CA ILE A 176 -4.52 11.95 -15.90
C ILE A 176 -3.06 12.44 -15.89
N GLY A 177 -2.36 12.38 -17.03
CA GLY A 177 -1.00 12.89 -17.19
C GLY A 177 0.09 11.85 -16.91
N VAL A 178 -0.27 10.62 -16.63
CA VAL A 178 0.62 9.45 -16.50
C VAL A 178 0.02 8.25 -17.21
N LYS A 179 0.84 7.27 -17.55
CA LYS A 179 0.36 6.03 -18.15
C LYS A 179 -0.23 5.11 -17.10
N GLY A 180 -1.47 4.64 -17.34
CA GLY A 180 -2.10 3.61 -16.55
C GLY A 180 -1.71 2.20 -16.99
N ASN A 181 -2.09 1.21 -16.17
CA ASN A 181 -1.83 -0.21 -16.42
C ASN A 181 -3.10 -1.04 -16.24
N PRO A 182 -3.39 -2.00 -17.14
CA PRO A 182 -4.48 -2.94 -16.95
C PRO A 182 -4.16 -3.91 -15.80
N ASN A 183 -5.13 -4.13 -14.92
CA ASN A 183 -5.02 -5.00 -13.77
C ASN A 183 -6.36 -5.69 -13.48
N GLY A 184 -6.51 -6.97 -13.89
CA GLY A 184 -7.72 -7.76 -13.63
C GLY A 184 -9.03 -7.15 -14.13
N GLY A 185 -9.00 -6.44 -15.27
CA GLY A 185 -10.16 -5.74 -15.83
C GLY A 185 -10.45 -4.37 -15.22
N VAL A 186 -9.48 -3.79 -14.54
CA VAL A 186 -9.45 -2.41 -14.03
C VAL A 186 -8.27 -1.70 -14.68
N TYR A 187 -8.42 -0.43 -15.05
CA TYR A 187 -7.33 0.40 -15.53
C TYR A 187 -6.85 1.28 -14.38
N ALA A 188 -5.61 1.05 -13.94
CA ALA A 188 -5.08 1.59 -12.70
C ALA A 188 -3.95 2.59 -12.95
N PHE A 189 -3.99 3.73 -12.28
CA PHE A 189 -2.96 4.75 -12.25
C PHE A 189 -2.30 4.82 -10.87
N ALA A 190 -1.01 5.12 -10.87
CA ALA A 190 -0.26 5.51 -9.68
C ALA A 190 0.45 6.85 -9.98
N VAL A 191 0.02 7.91 -9.31
CA VAL A 191 0.57 9.26 -9.49
C VAL A 191 1.40 9.60 -8.24
N PRO A 192 2.74 9.58 -8.34
CA PRO A 192 3.59 9.86 -7.18
C PRO A 192 3.56 11.34 -6.81
N ARG A 193 3.87 11.65 -5.56
CA ARG A 193 4.16 13.02 -5.13
C ARG A 193 5.52 13.47 -5.64
N ARG A 194 5.71 14.78 -5.81
CA ARG A 194 7.05 15.39 -6.09
C ARG A 194 7.95 15.31 -4.86
N ASP A 195 7.37 15.53 -3.70
CA ASP A 195 8.10 15.51 -2.44
C ASP A 195 8.35 14.05 -2.00
N PRO A 196 9.57 13.72 -1.54
CA PRO A 196 9.86 12.41 -1.00
C PRO A 196 9.07 12.19 0.30
N VAL A 197 8.61 10.96 0.49
CA VAL A 197 7.95 10.52 1.74
C VAL A 197 8.92 9.63 2.49
N THR A 198 9.05 9.86 3.78
CA THR A 198 9.87 9.02 4.67
C THR A 198 9.05 8.49 5.82
N GLU A 199 9.35 7.28 6.27
CA GLU A 199 8.84 6.67 7.49
C GLU A 199 10.02 6.07 8.24
N MET A 200 10.11 6.33 9.55
CA MET A 200 11.24 5.89 10.38
C MET A 200 12.62 6.27 9.82
N GLY A 201 12.71 7.43 9.16
CA GLY A 201 13.93 7.93 8.52
C GLY A 201 14.29 7.28 7.18
N MET A 202 13.48 6.37 6.67
CA MET A 202 13.69 5.71 5.37
C MET A 202 12.78 6.32 4.31
N ALA A 203 13.32 6.50 3.09
CA ALA A 203 12.52 6.91 1.95
C ALA A 203 11.58 5.79 1.50
N LEU A 204 10.31 6.12 1.28
CA LEU A 204 9.30 5.19 0.79
C LEU A 204 9.17 5.29 -0.74
N PRO A 205 9.48 4.22 -1.50
CA PRO A 205 9.20 4.16 -2.94
C PRO A 205 7.70 4.25 -3.20
N PRO A 206 7.20 5.21 -4.00
CA PRO A 206 5.77 5.55 -4.04
C PRO A 206 4.82 4.41 -4.39
N GLY A 207 5.13 3.62 -5.42
CA GLY A 207 4.23 2.58 -5.92
C GLY A 207 4.02 1.42 -4.94
N PRO A 208 5.07 0.67 -4.56
CA PRO A 208 4.92 -0.54 -3.77
C PRO A 208 4.51 -0.29 -2.32
N THR A 209 4.74 0.90 -1.76
CA THR A 209 4.46 1.24 -0.36
C THR A 209 3.14 2.00 -0.16
N GLY A 210 2.38 2.23 -1.24
CA GLY A 210 1.07 2.87 -1.14
C GLY A 210 1.09 4.38 -0.88
N VAL A 211 2.24 5.06 -1.11
CA VAL A 211 2.35 6.53 -0.98
C VAL A 211 2.31 7.27 -2.32
N ALA A 212 1.77 6.64 -3.36
CA ALA A 212 1.36 7.30 -4.60
C ALA A 212 -0.17 7.41 -4.65
N THR A 213 -0.69 8.51 -5.17
CA THR A 213 -2.13 8.65 -5.44
C THR A 213 -2.56 7.55 -6.41
N ALA A 214 -3.44 6.67 -5.96
CA ALA A 214 -4.01 5.58 -6.74
C ALA A 214 -5.35 6.00 -7.33
N ILE A 215 -5.56 5.74 -8.63
CA ILE A 215 -6.83 6.01 -9.32
C ILE A 215 -7.16 4.79 -10.17
N ASN A 216 -8.30 4.17 -9.92
CA ASN A 216 -8.70 2.93 -10.56
C ASN A 216 -10.01 3.12 -11.30
N PHE A 217 -10.05 2.69 -12.58
CA PHE A 217 -11.23 2.73 -13.45
C PHE A 217 -11.68 1.30 -13.76
N GLN A 218 -12.85 0.92 -13.28
CA GLN A 218 -13.50 -0.33 -13.65
C GLN A 218 -14.57 -0.03 -14.71
N PRO A 219 -14.46 -0.54 -15.96
CA PRO A 219 -15.51 -0.36 -16.96
C PRO A 219 -16.86 -0.88 -16.46
N THR A 220 -17.93 -0.09 -16.67
CA THR A 220 -19.31 -0.46 -16.35
C THR A 220 -20.21 -0.48 -17.59
N GLY A 221 -19.61 -0.36 -18.79
CA GLY A 221 -20.23 -0.41 -20.09
C GLY A 221 -20.60 0.98 -20.65
N ASN A 222 -20.76 1.06 -21.97
CA ASN A 222 -21.14 2.28 -22.68
C ASN A 222 -20.25 3.50 -22.38
N GLY A 223 -18.93 3.31 -22.29
CA GLY A 223 -17.96 4.36 -21.99
C GLY A 223 -17.96 4.86 -20.54
N LYS A 224 -18.75 4.22 -19.66
CA LYS A 224 -18.79 4.53 -18.23
C LYS A 224 -17.78 3.71 -17.44
N ALA A 225 -17.38 4.25 -16.31
CA ALA A 225 -16.54 3.55 -15.35
C ALA A 225 -16.96 3.85 -13.92
N ALA A 226 -16.87 2.84 -13.06
CA ALA A 226 -16.78 3.02 -11.63
C ALA A 226 -15.34 3.39 -11.27
N VAL A 227 -15.17 4.46 -10.50
CA VAL A 227 -13.84 4.95 -10.09
C VAL A 227 -13.73 5.00 -8.58
N THR A 228 -12.60 4.54 -8.07
CA THR A 228 -12.18 4.72 -6.68
C THR A 228 -10.67 4.73 -6.61
N GLY A 229 -10.14 5.15 -5.50
CA GLY A 229 -8.70 5.21 -5.27
C GLY A 229 -8.38 5.92 -3.98
N ASP A 230 -7.17 6.46 -3.93
CA ASP A 230 -6.62 7.04 -2.72
C ASP A 230 -5.71 8.22 -3.06
N PHE A 231 -6.14 9.44 -2.75
CA PHE A 231 -5.31 10.62 -2.88
C PHE A 231 -4.33 10.72 -1.71
N VAL A 232 -3.06 10.93 -2.01
CA VAL A 232 -1.98 11.13 -1.02
C VAL A 232 -1.69 12.62 -0.92
N VAL A 233 -2.07 13.26 0.18
CA VAL A 233 -2.11 14.72 0.34
C VAL A 233 -1.54 15.19 1.68
N THR A 234 -0.97 16.41 1.69
CA THR A 234 -0.65 17.12 2.94
C THR A 234 -1.90 17.80 3.51
N GLY A 235 -1.85 18.25 4.77
CA GLY A 235 -2.99 18.92 5.41
C GLY A 235 -3.53 20.12 4.65
N GLU A 236 -2.66 20.88 3.98
CA GLU A 236 -3.03 22.05 3.18
C GLU A 236 -3.75 21.66 1.87
N GLU A 237 -3.43 20.49 1.32
CA GLU A 237 -3.99 19.99 0.05
C GLU A 237 -5.36 19.32 0.24
N VAL A 238 -5.68 18.80 1.44
CA VAL A 238 -6.91 18.03 1.73
C VAL A 238 -8.17 18.74 1.23
N ASN A 239 -8.44 19.92 1.76
CA ASN A 239 -9.69 20.61 1.45
C ASN A 239 -9.80 21.15 0.02
N PRO A 240 -8.74 21.75 -0.57
CA PRO A 240 -8.77 22.14 -1.99
C PRO A 240 -9.03 20.95 -2.92
N MET A 241 -8.40 19.82 -2.71
CA MET A 241 -8.57 18.61 -3.50
C MET A 241 -9.98 18.01 -3.35
N MET A 242 -10.50 17.88 -2.11
CA MET A 242 -11.86 17.38 -1.87
C MET A 242 -12.93 18.26 -2.51
N ARG A 243 -12.77 19.61 -2.49
CA ARG A 243 -13.69 20.52 -3.18
C ARG A 243 -13.69 20.28 -4.68
N ALA A 244 -12.54 20.02 -5.30
CA ALA A 244 -12.46 19.70 -6.72
C ALA A 244 -13.18 18.37 -7.03
N LEU A 245 -13.00 17.34 -6.24
CA LEU A 245 -13.76 16.08 -6.38
C LEU A 245 -15.27 16.33 -6.32
N ARG A 246 -15.75 17.04 -5.27
CA ARG A 246 -17.17 17.30 -5.08
C ARG A 246 -17.79 18.18 -6.18
N ALA A 247 -17.05 19.16 -6.70
CA ALA A 247 -17.49 20.02 -7.82
C ALA A 247 -17.70 19.21 -9.11
N ASN A 248 -17.01 18.07 -9.26
CA ASN A 248 -17.11 17.17 -10.40
C ASN A 248 -18.01 15.95 -10.14
N GLY A 249 -18.81 15.95 -9.06
CA GLY A 249 -19.77 14.88 -8.76
C GLY A 249 -19.11 13.58 -8.25
N ILE A 250 -17.85 13.65 -7.80
CA ILE A 250 -17.14 12.53 -7.23
C ILE A 250 -17.30 12.58 -5.71
N ASP A 251 -17.84 11.51 -5.12
CA ASP A 251 -18.05 11.41 -3.68
C ASP A 251 -16.71 11.20 -2.96
N VAL A 252 -16.53 11.89 -1.81
CA VAL A 252 -15.45 11.60 -0.86
C VAL A 252 -15.98 10.56 0.12
N THR A 253 -15.25 9.46 0.32
CA THR A 253 -15.72 8.32 1.12
C THR A 253 -14.97 8.13 2.42
N ALA A 254 -13.73 8.59 2.51
CA ALA A 254 -12.95 8.59 3.74
C ALA A 254 -11.82 9.61 3.69
N ILE A 255 -11.35 10.02 4.88
CA ILE A 255 -10.08 10.72 5.11
C ILE A 255 -9.41 10.05 6.32
N HIS A 256 -8.16 9.63 6.18
CA HIS A 256 -7.45 8.88 7.20
C HIS A 256 -5.93 9.01 7.04
N SER A 257 -5.14 8.34 7.87
CA SER A 257 -3.68 8.20 7.74
C SER A 257 -3.31 6.75 7.47
N HIS A 258 -2.22 6.50 6.74
CA HIS A 258 -1.65 5.16 6.59
C HIS A 258 -0.61 4.86 7.69
N MET A 259 0.10 5.88 8.11
CA MET A 259 1.22 5.80 9.06
C MET A 259 0.98 6.81 10.19
N LEU A 260 1.82 6.79 11.23
CA LEU A 260 1.69 7.69 12.37
C LEU A 260 2.83 8.71 12.46
N ASP A 261 4.00 8.41 11.87
CA ASP A 261 5.24 9.17 12.06
C ASP A 261 5.91 9.60 10.74
N GLU A 262 5.20 9.47 9.60
CA GLU A 262 5.71 9.81 8.28
C GLU A 262 5.99 11.31 8.10
N GLN A 263 6.96 11.61 7.22
CA GLN A 263 7.32 12.97 6.84
C GLN A 263 7.31 13.13 5.29
N PRO A 264 6.65 14.18 4.77
CA PRO A 264 5.76 15.09 5.49
C PRO A 264 4.54 14.35 6.05
N ARG A 265 3.84 14.96 7.04
CA ARG A 265 2.56 14.40 7.53
C ARG A 265 1.57 14.32 6.40
N LEU A 266 1.06 13.12 6.13
CA LEU A 266 0.15 12.83 5.04
C LEU A 266 -1.25 12.44 5.54
N PHE A 267 -2.21 12.74 4.68
CA PHE A 267 -3.58 12.26 4.75
C PHE A 267 -3.90 11.53 3.47
N PHE A 268 -4.79 10.56 3.57
CA PHE A 268 -5.20 9.70 2.48
C PHE A 268 -6.70 9.85 2.32
N VAL A 269 -7.16 10.08 1.08
CA VAL A 269 -8.56 10.43 0.82
C VAL A 269 -9.14 9.53 -0.24
N HIS A 270 -10.10 8.70 0.18
CA HIS A 270 -10.85 7.83 -0.74
C HIS A 270 -12.02 8.55 -1.37
N PHE A 271 -12.36 8.09 -2.56
CA PHE A 271 -13.43 8.66 -3.37
C PHE A 271 -14.18 7.57 -4.14
N TRP A 272 -15.41 7.92 -4.59
CA TRP A 272 -16.22 7.04 -5.41
C TRP A 272 -17.06 7.83 -6.42
N ALA A 273 -17.16 7.32 -7.64
CA ALA A 273 -18.16 7.73 -8.63
C ALA A 273 -18.38 6.60 -9.65
N ASN A 274 -19.55 6.62 -10.35
CA ASN A 274 -19.82 5.79 -11.52
C ASN A 274 -20.51 6.64 -12.57
N ASP A 275 -19.78 7.08 -13.61
CA ASP A 275 -20.29 7.95 -14.68
C ASP A 275 -19.43 7.78 -15.96
N ASP A 276 -19.59 8.64 -16.96
CA ASP A 276 -18.73 8.74 -18.13
C ASP A 276 -17.25 8.81 -17.70
N ALA A 277 -16.43 7.89 -18.22
CA ALA A 277 -15.04 7.73 -17.78
C ALA A 277 -14.17 8.96 -18.09
N ILE A 278 -14.42 9.64 -19.21
CA ILE A 278 -13.66 10.82 -19.62
C ILE A 278 -14.05 12.04 -18.76
N LYS A 279 -15.34 12.18 -18.44
CA LYS A 279 -15.80 13.20 -17.50
C LYS A 279 -15.16 13.01 -16.11
N LEU A 280 -15.17 11.77 -15.59
CA LEU A 280 -14.54 11.45 -14.30
C LEU A 280 -13.03 11.70 -14.32
N ALA A 281 -12.34 11.31 -15.41
CA ALA A 281 -10.91 11.56 -15.54
C ALA A 281 -10.57 13.06 -15.48
N LYS A 282 -11.38 13.94 -16.12
CA LYS A 282 -11.21 15.40 -16.04
C LYS A 282 -11.39 15.92 -14.61
N GLY A 283 -12.43 15.46 -13.89
CA GLY A 283 -12.65 15.84 -12.50
C GLY A 283 -11.53 15.36 -11.57
N LEU A 284 -11.02 14.15 -11.79
CA LEU A 284 -9.85 13.62 -11.07
C LEU A 284 -8.59 14.42 -11.40
N ARG A 285 -8.39 14.84 -12.66
CA ARG A 285 -7.27 15.72 -13.05
C ARG A 285 -7.31 17.06 -12.29
N GLU A 286 -8.49 17.68 -12.22
CA GLU A 286 -8.68 18.92 -11.45
C GLU A 286 -8.33 18.74 -9.96
N ALA A 287 -8.66 17.58 -9.40
CA ALA A 287 -8.29 17.24 -8.02
C ALA A 287 -6.77 17.02 -7.88
N ILE A 288 -6.14 16.31 -8.80
CA ILE A 288 -4.67 16.10 -8.85
C ILE A 288 -3.96 17.45 -8.90
N ASP A 289 -4.45 18.43 -9.67
CA ASP A 289 -3.88 19.77 -9.81
C ASP A 289 -3.91 20.60 -8.52
N LYS A 290 -4.64 20.15 -7.48
CA LYS A 290 -4.63 20.74 -6.12
C LYS A 290 -3.60 20.11 -5.20
N THR A 291 -2.78 19.18 -5.69
CA THR A 291 -1.80 18.43 -4.92
C THR A 291 -0.38 18.62 -5.48
N ALA A 292 0.62 18.23 -4.69
CA ALA A 292 2.01 18.16 -5.19
C ALA A 292 2.27 16.88 -6.00
N ALA A 293 1.30 16.39 -6.76
CA ALA A 293 1.49 15.23 -7.63
C ALA A 293 2.50 15.51 -8.77
N LYS A 294 3.24 14.48 -9.14
CA LYS A 294 4.17 14.47 -10.26
C LYS A 294 3.47 13.89 -11.48
N SER A 295 2.92 14.75 -12.31
CA SER A 295 2.22 14.39 -13.54
C SER A 295 2.69 15.25 -14.71
#